data_8b53ba6d7b3634faac6fb8c0813bff9c
#
_entry.id   8b53ba6d7b3634faac6fb8c0813bff9c
#
_cell.length_a   1.000
_cell.length_b   1.000
_cell.length_c   1.000
_cell.angle_alpha   90.00
_cell.angle_beta   90.00
_cell.angle_gamma   90.00
#
_symmetry.space_group_name_H-M   'P 1'
#
loop_
_entity.id
_entity.type
_entity.pdbx_description
1 polymer ?
#
loop_
_entity_poly.entity_id
_entity_poly.type
_entity_poly.pdbx_seq_one_letter_code
_entity_poly.pdbx_strand_id
1 'polypeptide(L)'
;MIYWGSMSYVVAGTVSPMVRSIVIEFPKIGSSVRADLWEDMEPELCEVLWGNLENPTKMVCRHPVSSGQEFSAEARPPRHPVKSGLGVGRNRYLYTTVPLGGVVYAVTGGFGGLSLYYGPCTEPLQIRGSVVARVIPGDLEKAAKVGRAVWDAQALEHKPMVIVVRRGE
;
A
#
# COMPACT_ATOMS: atom_id res chain seq x y z
N MET A 1 -64.54 9.68 6.19
CA MET A 1 -63.43 10.58 6.54
C MET A 1 -62.28 9.67 6.97
N ILE A 2 -61.32 9.41 6.05
CA ILE A 2 -60.23 8.45 6.27
C ILE A 2 -58.95 9.25 6.46
N TYR A 3 -58.33 9.15 7.66
CA TYR A 3 -57.07 9.78 7.98
C TYR A 3 -55.92 8.90 7.46
N TRP A 4 -55.10 9.44 6.57
CA TRP A 4 -53.82 8.87 6.19
C TRP A 4 -52.73 9.37 7.12
N GLY A 5 -52.24 8.46 8.00
CA GLY A 5 -51.05 8.72 8.79
C GLY A 5 -49.79 8.65 7.92
N SER A 6 -49.04 9.75 7.84
CA SER A 6 -47.72 9.79 7.18
C SER A 6 -46.70 9.03 8.04
N MET A 7 -46.27 7.89 7.53
CA MET A 7 -45.16 7.15 8.08
C MET A 7 -43.86 7.84 7.64
N SER A 8 -43.22 8.55 8.56
CA SER A 8 -41.85 9.07 8.33
C SER A 8 -40.88 7.93 8.49
N TYR A 9 -40.26 7.51 7.36
CA TYR A 9 -39.14 6.60 7.39
C TYR A 9 -37.90 7.39 7.80
N VAL A 10 -37.36 7.11 8.99
CA VAL A 10 -36.04 7.54 9.41
C VAL A 10 -35.06 6.63 8.67
N VAL A 11 -34.44 7.16 7.62
CA VAL A 11 -33.30 6.50 6.97
C VAL A 11 -32.13 6.57 7.96
N ALA A 12 -31.82 5.45 8.60
CA ALA A 12 -30.62 5.32 9.40
C ALA A 12 -29.42 5.58 8.48
N GLY A 13 -28.74 6.69 8.72
CA GLY A 13 -27.50 7.01 8.01
C GLY A 13 -26.47 5.91 8.29
N THR A 14 -26.19 5.09 7.31
CA THR A 14 -25.07 4.17 7.32
C THR A 14 -23.80 5.00 7.39
N VAL A 15 -23.19 5.11 8.56
CA VAL A 15 -21.83 5.62 8.71
C VAL A 15 -20.95 4.62 7.97
N SER A 16 -20.45 5.00 6.80
CA SER A 16 -19.42 4.20 6.11
C SER A 16 -18.27 3.96 7.09
N PRO A 17 -17.81 2.70 7.27
CA PRO A 17 -16.68 2.45 8.13
C PRO A 17 -15.50 3.29 7.65
N MET A 18 -14.84 3.99 8.57
CA MET A 18 -13.64 4.77 8.24
C MET A 18 -12.58 3.81 7.72
N VAL A 19 -12.21 3.96 6.45
CA VAL A 19 -11.16 3.17 5.81
C VAL A 19 -9.83 3.52 6.46
N ARG A 20 -9.14 2.53 7.03
CA ARG A 20 -7.78 2.71 7.56
C ARG A 20 -6.84 3.07 6.42
N SER A 21 -5.87 3.93 6.69
CA SER A 21 -4.88 4.35 5.69
C SER A 21 -3.47 4.31 6.24
N ILE A 22 -2.51 4.27 5.34
CA ILE A 22 -1.09 4.45 5.64
C ILE A 22 -0.57 5.70 4.94
N VAL A 23 0.47 6.30 5.52
CA VAL A 23 1.19 7.41 4.92
C VAL A 23 2.64 6.96 4.70
N ILE A 24 3.11 7.11 3.48
CA ILE A 24 4.48 6.83 3.06
C ILE A 24 5.17 8.19 2.90
N GLU A 25 6.05 8.52 3.82
CA GLU A 25 6.78 9.79 3.85
C GLU A 25 8.16 9.63 3.21
N PHE A 26 8.58 10.65 2.47
CA PHE A 26 9.88 10.76 1.81
C PHE A 26 10.62 11.98 2.39
N PRO A 27 11.27 11.85 3.57
CA PRO A 27 11.84 12.99 4.27
C PRO A 27 12.88 13.76 3.45
N LYS A 28 13.70 13.05 2.64
CA LYS A 28 14.75 13.68 1.81
C LYS A 28 14.19 14.71 0.82
N ILE A 29 12.96 14.54 0.36
CA ILE A 29 12.32 15.40 -0.64
C ILE A 29 11.07 16.12 -0.13
N GLY A 30 10.78 16.03 1.18
CA GLY A 30 9.66 16.71 1.81
C GLY A 30 8.29 16.34 1.22
N SER A 31 8.10 15.10 0.81
CA SER A 31 6.87 14.62 0.19
C SER A 31 6.27 13.45 0.94
N SER A 32 4.96 13.23 0.78
CA SER A 32 4.26 12.07 1.32
C SER A 32 3.13 11.61 0.41
N VAL A 33 2.83 10.33 0.47
CA VAL A 33 1.76 9.67 -0.29
C VAL A 33 0.87 8.93 0.70
N ARG A 34 -0.45 9.14 0.59
CA ARG A 34 -1.44 8.41 1.37
C ARG A 34 -2.02 7.26 0.55
N ALA A 35 -2.19 6.11 1.19
CA ALA A 35 -2.83 4.95 0.61
C ALA A 35 -3.85 4.35 1.58
N ASP A 36 -5.04 4.07 1.09
CA ASP A 36 -6.11 3.42 1.85
C ASP A 36 -5.91 1.91 1.84
N LEU A 37 -6.08 1.26 3.01
CA LEU A 37 -5.95 -0.19 3.13
C LEU A 37 -7.07 -0.91 2.36
N TRP A 38 -6.72 -2.01 1.72
CA TRP A 38 -7.65 -2.81 0.92
C TRP A 38 -8.15 -4.02 1.71
N GLU A 39 -8.77 -3.74 2.84
CA GLU A 39 -9.16 -4.73 3.85
C GLU A 39 -10.12 -5.80 3.34
N ASP A 40 -11.01 -5.44 2.42
CA ASP A 40 -11.94 -6.38 1.79
C ASP A 40 -11.21 -7.44 0.96
N MET A 41 -10.08 -7.08 0.37
CA MET A 41 -9.30 -7.96 -0.50
C MET A 41 -8.25 -8.75 0.26
N GLU A 42 -7.60 -8.14 1.25
CA GLU A 42 -6.49 -8.72 2.00
C GLU A 42 -6.58 -8.45 3.51
N PRO A 43 -7.65 -8.89 4.19
CA PRO A 43 -7.89 -8.54 5.59
C PRO A 43 -6.73 -8.94 6.52
N GLU A 44 -6.16 -10.14 6.32
CA GLU A 44 -5.10 -10.63 7.21
C GLU A 44 -3.78 -9.90 7.02
N LEU A 45 -3.36 -9.63 5.78
CA LEU A 45 -2.13 -8.88 5.53
C LEU A 45 -2.28 -7.40 5.88
N CYS A 46 -3.47 -6.80 5.70
CA CYS A 46 -3.76 -5.46 6.17
C CYS A 46 -3.62 -5.37 7.69
N GLU A 47 -4.14 -6.37 8.43
CA GLU A 47 -4.02 -6.42 9.88
C GLU A 47 -2.57 -6.57 10.34
N VAL A 48 -1.79 -7.44 9.68
CA VAL A 48 -0.35 -7.62 9.97
C VAL A 48 0.41 -6.32 9.71
N LEU A 49 0.18 -5.67 8.57
CA LEU A 49 0.80 -4.39 8.24
C LEU A 49 0.42 -3.31 9.25
N TRP A 50 -0.87 -3.21 9.59
CA TRP A 50 -1.37 -2.25 10.56
C TRP A 50 -0.74 -2.45 11.94
N GLY A 51 -0.64 -3.70 12.41
CA GLY A 51 0.03 -4.03 13.67
C GLY A 51 1.52 -3.68 13.67
N ASN A 52 2.22 -3.93 12.53
CA ASN A 52 3.64 -3.58 12.40
C ASN A 52 3.88 -2.06 12.37
N LEU A 53 2.87 -1.26 12.02
CA LEU A 53 2.90 0.20 12.00
C LEU A 53 2.33 0.83 13.30
N GLU A 54 2.30 0.11 14.41
CA GLU A 54 2.03 0.71 15.73
C GLU A 54 2.96 1.88 16.03
N ASN A 55 4.20 1.79 15.54
CA ASN A 55 5.15 2.90 15.50
C ASN A 55 5.59 3.16 14.06
N PRO A 56 5.90 4.41 13.69
CA PRO A 56 6.45 4.74 12.39
C PRO A 56 7.70 3.91 12.09
N THR A 57 7.76 3.33 10.90
CA THR A 57 8.85 2.42 10.51
C THR A 57 9.67 3.02 9.40
N LYS A 58 10.98 3.15 9.62
CA LYS A 58 11.95 3.54 8.59
C LYS A 58 12.28 2.34 7.71
N MET A 59 12.30 2.55 6.40
CA MET A 59 12.61 1.53 5.40
C MET A 59 13.55 2.11 4.35
N VAL A 60 14.40 1.26 3.77
CA VAL A 60 15.31 1.64 2.69
C VAL A 60 14.71 1.21 1.36
N CYS A 61 14.57 2.15 0.45
CA CYS A 61 14.02 1.89 -0.88
C CYS A 61 15.06 1.25 -1.79
N ARG A 62 14.55 0.38 -2.66
CA ARG A 62 15.25 -0.18 -3.83
C ARG A 62 14.34 -0.09 -5.04
N HIS A 63 14.87 0.40 -6.15
CA HIS A 63 14.14 0.43 -7.40
C HIS A 63 14.67 -0.70 -8.29
N PRO A 64 13.82 -1.64 -8.72
CA PRO A 64 14.23 -2.68 -9.65
C PRO A 64 14.54 -2.09 -11.03
N VAL A 65 15.43 -2.76 -11.76
CA VAL A 65 15.86 -2.31 -13.09
C VAL A 65 14.95 -2.84 -14.19
N SER A 66 14.35 -4.03 -13.97
CA SER A 66 13.67 -4.77 -15.03
C SER A 66 12.14 -4.76 -14.93
N SER A 67 11.58 -4.71 -13.73
CA SER A 67 10.12 -4.87 -13.56
C SER A 67 9.31 -3.67 -14.07
N GLY A 68 9.84 -2.46 -13.97
CA GLY A 68 9.18 -1.25 -14.45
C GLY A 68 9.05 -0.15 -13.39
N GLN A 69 7.94 0.57 -13.41
CA GLN A 69 7.74 1.74 -12.54
C GLN A 69 7.14 1.35 -11.17
N GLU A 70 7.95 0.63 -10.42
CA GLU A 70 7.70 0.31 -9.02
C GLU A 70 8.98 0.46 -8.20
N PHE A 71 8.87 0.67 -6.92
CA PHE A 71 9.99 0.51 -6.00
C PHE A 71 9.57 -0.30 -4.79
N SER A 72 10.53 -0.96 -4.17
CA SER A 72 10.33 -1.71 -2.94
C SER A 72 11.11 -1.09 -1.79
N ALA A 73 10.63 -1.30 -0.57
CA ALA A 73 11.32 -0.97 0.65
C ALA A 73 11.17 -2.11 1.66
N GLU A 74 12.20 -2.38 2.44
CA GLU A 74 12.17 -3.45 3.43
C GLU A 74 11.31 -3.04 4.62
N ALA A 75 10.28 -3.83 4.90
CA ALA A 75 9.43 -3.72 6.07
C ALA A 75 9.80 -4.76 7.13
N ARG A 76 9.44 -4.48 8.39
CA ARG A 76 9.59 -5.46 9.46
C ARG A 76 8.71 -6.68 9.18
N PRO A 77 9.24 -7.91 9.20
CA PRO A 77 8.44 -9.10 9.09
C PRO A 77 7.51 -9.25 10.32
N PRO A 78 6.34 -9.90 10.18
CA PRO A 78 5.44 -10.14 11.30
C PRO A 78 6.08 -11.06 12.34
N ARG A 79 5.75 -10.87 13.61
CA ARG A 79 6.22 -11.74 14.71
C ARG A 79 5.65 -13.15 14.62
N HIS A 80 4.47 -13.28 14.03
CA HIS A 80 3.78 -14.56 13.87
C HIS A 80 3.47 -14.81 12.39
N PRO A 81 3.51 -16.06 11.93
CA PRO A 81 3.13 -16.42 10.57
C PRO A 81 1.69 -15.98 10.26
N VAL A 82 1.47 -15.47 9.07
CA VAL A 82 0.13 -15.14 8.58
C VAL A 82 -0.64 -16.43 8.28
N LYS A 83 -1.83 -16.56 8.85
CA LYS A 83 -2.66 -17.78 8.72
C LYS A 83 -3.25 -17.99 7.32
N SER A 84 -3.40 -16.94 6.52
CA SER A 84 -3.95 -16.99 5.16
C SER A 84 -3.09 -17.76 4.15
N GLY A 85 -2.19 -18.54 4.62
CA GLY A 85 -1.27 -19.29 3.79
C GLY A 85 -0.05 -18.48 3.40
N LEU A 86 0.97 -19.10 3.08
CA LEU A 86 2.27 -18.77 2.50
C LEU A 86 2.87 -17.36 2.74
N GLY A 87 2.24 -16.46 3.50
CA GLY A 87 2.71 -15.09 3.75
C GLY A 87 2.73 -14.18 2.52
N VAL A 88 2.13 -14.62 1.42
CA VAL A 88 2.04 -13.86 0.16
C VAL A 88 0.64 -13.29 -0.08
N GLY A 89 -0.30 -13.51 0.85
CA GLY A 89 -1.67 -13.03 0.76
C GLY A 89 -2.54 -13.78 -0.26
N ARG A 90 -3.68 -13.19 -0.60
CA ARG A 90 -4.75 -13.83 -1.37
C ARG A 90 -4.77 -13.45 -2.85
N ASN A 91 -4.52 -12.18 -3.18
CA ASN A 91 -4.54 -11.75 -4.58
C ASN A 91 -3.26 -12.16 -5.32
N ARG A 92 -3.40 -12.41 -6.62
CA ARG A 92 -2.37 -13.00 -7.47
C ARG A 92 -2.14 -12.15 -8.72
N TYR A 93 -1.87 -10.87 -8.52
CA TYR A 93 -1.52 -9.98 -9.61
C TYR A 93 -0.20 -10.36 -10.27
N LEU A 94 -0.10 -10.08 -11.57
CA LEU A 94 1.19 -9.99 -12.26
C LEU A 94 1.71 -8.55 -12.11
N TYR A 95 3.02 -8.34 -12.23
CA TYR A 95 3.61 -6.98 -12.25
C TYR A 95 2.88 -6.07 -13.23
N THR A 96 2.58 -6.58 -14.42
CA THR A 96 1.87 -5.85 -15.48
C THR A 96 0.42 -5.52 -15.17
N THR A 97 -0.19 -6.15 -14.18
CA THR A 97 -1.61 -6.00 -13.86
C THR A 97 -1.89 -5.42 -12.48
N VAL A 98 -0.84 -5.12 -11.69
CA VAL A 98 -1.02 -4.40 -10.42
C VAL A 98 -1.68 -3.05 -10.72
N PRO A 99 -2.76 -2.70 -9.99
CA PRO A 99 -3.41 -1.41 -10.18
C PRO A 99 -2.44 -0.24 -9.94
N LEU A 100 -2.56 0.82 -10.74
CA LEU A 100 -1.79 2.05 -10.50
C LEU A 100 -2.04 2.57 -9.08
N GLY A 101 -0.96 2.90 -8.38
CA GLY A 101 -0.99 3.27 -6.97
C GLY A 101 -1.13 2.07 -6.02
N GLY A 102 -1.05 0.84 -6.53
CA GLY A 102 -1.07 -0.35 -5.69
C GLY A 102 0.13 -0.40 -4.75
N VAL A 103 -0.14 -0.69 -3.47
CA VAL A 103 0.87 -0.94 -2.45
C VAL A 103 0.85 -2.42 -2.13
N VAL A 104 1.93 -3.10 -2.45
CA VAL A 104 2.11 -4.55 -2.23
C VAL A 104 2.87 -4.75 -0.92
N TYR A 105 2.43 -5.71 -0.12
CA TYR A 105 3.13 -6.14 1.08
C TYR A 105 3.45 -7.63 0.99
N ALA A 106 4.70 -7.96 1.29
CA ALA A 106 5.20 -9.33 1.29
C ALA A 106 5.88 -9.66 2.61
N VAL A 107 5.60 -10.85 3.14
CA VAL A 107 6.21 -11.35 4.38
C VAL A 107 7.00 -12.64 4.17
N THR A 108 7.19 -13.04 2.93
CA THR A 108 7.91 -14.26 2.54
C THR A 108 9.42 -14.16 2.73
N GLY A 109 10.06 -15.27 3.01
CA GLY A 109 11.52 -15.36 3.13
C GLY A 109 12.12 -14.71 4.37
N GLY A 110 11.30 -14.43 5.40
CA GLY A 110 11.73 -13.79 6.63
C GLY A 110 11.92 -12.27 6.52
N PHE A 111 11.68 -11.70 5.35
CA PHE A 111 11.74 -10.27 5.08
C PHE A 111 10.34 -9.75 4.77
N GLY A 112 9.88 -8.73 5.52
CA GLY A 112 8.74 -7.95 5.11
C GLY A 112 9.19 -6.90 4.10
N GLY A 113 8.50 -6.79 2.97
CA GLY A 113 8.74 -5.78 1.94
C GLY A 113 7.46 -5.06 1.57
N LEU A 114 7.56 -3.75 1.42
CA LEU A 114 6.49 -2.90 0.91
C LEU A 114 6.92 -2.39 -0.46
N SER A 115 6.07 -2.55 -1.48
CA SER A 115 6.33 -2.01 -2.82
C SER A 115 5.23 -1.06 -3.23
N LEU A 116 5.59 0.06 -3.87
CA LEU A 116 4.65 1.02 -4.44
C LEU A 116 4.76 1.01 -5.97
N TYR A 117 3.63 0.75 -6.63
CA TYR A 117 3.49 0.74 -8.08
C TYR A 117 3.00 2.11 -8.55
N TYR A 118 3.89 2.89 -9.15
CA TYR A 118 3.61 4.28 -9.53
C TYR A 118 3.47 4.50 -11.06
N GLY A 119 3.55 3.44 -11.82
CA GLY A 119 3.39 3.45 -13.28
C GLY A 119 3.40 2.05 -13.89
N PRO A 120 3.52 1.94 -15.22
CA PRO A 120 3.48 0.65 -15.88
C PRO A 120 4.70 -0.22 -15.57
N CYS A 121 4.45 -1.52 -15.46
CA CYS A 121 5.46 -2.56 -15.35
C CYS A 121 5.41 -3.47 -16.57
N THR A 122 6.53 -4.11 -16.89
CA THR A 122 6.72 -4.87 -18.12
C THR A 122 6.85 -6.38 -17.89
N GLU A 123 7.20 -6.83 -16.68
CA GLU A 123 7.39 -8.24 -16.41
C GLU A 123 6.05 -8.98 -16.23
N PRO A 124 5.74 -10.01 -17.04
CA PRO A 124 4.53 -10.81 -16.89
C PRO A 124 4.71 -11.90 -15.82
N LEU A 125 5.34 -11.57 -14.71
CA LEU A 125 5.59 -12.46 -13.58
C LEU A 125 4.67 -12.09 -12.41
N GLN A 126 4.40 -13.07 -11.56
CA GLN A 126 3.61 -12.85 -10.36
C GLN A 126 4.37 -12.03 -9.33
N ILE A 127 3.69 -11.02 -8.74
CA ILE A 127 4.27 -10.24 -7.66
C ILE A 127 4.58 -11.11 -6.44
N ARG A 128 5.57 -10.69 -5.67
CA ARG A 128 5.88 -11.29 -4.37
C ARG A 128 5.07 -10.61 -3.29
N GLY A 129 3.94 -11.16 -2.93
CA GLY A 129 3.04 -10.58 -1.95
C GLY A 129 1.66 -10.30 -2.53
N SER A 130 0.91 -9.46 -1.85
CA SER A 130 -0.43 -9.03 -2.26
C SER A 130 -0.60 -7.53 -2.16
N VAL A 131 -1.48 -6.99 -3.00
CA VAL A 131 -1.89 -5.58 -2.89
C VAL A 131 -2.72 -5.42 -1.61
N VAL A 132 -2.21 -4.66 -0.67
CA VAL A 132 -2.83 -4.41 0.65
C VAL A 132 -3.37 -3.00 0.81
N ALA A 133 -2.95 -2.08 -0.06
CA ALA A 133 -3.44 -0.70 -0.04
C ALA A 133 -3.39 -0.09 -1.43
N ARG A 134 -4.05 1.04 -1.58
CA ARG A 134 -4.08 1.79 -2.82
C ARG A 134 -3.93 3.28 -2.54
N VAL A 135 -3.02 3.89 -3.26
CA VAL A 135 -2.82 5.36 -3.21
C VAL A 135 -4.13 6.05 -3.54
N ILE A 136 -4.50 7.02 -2.73
CA ILE A 136 -5.70 7.83 -2.98
C ILE A 136 -5.57 8.59 -4.30
N PRO A 137 -6.65 8.82 -5.03
CA PRO A 137 -6.60 9.46 -6.36
C PRO A 137 -5.83 10.80 -6.37
N GLY A 138 -6.01 11.61 -5.32
CA GLY A 138 -5.33 12.91 -5.20
C GLY A 138 -3.81 12.85 -5.02
N ASP A 139 -3.25 11.68 -4.71
CA ASP A 139 -1.81 11.49 -4.49
C ASP A 139 -1.11 10.68 -5.60
N LEU A 140 -1.83 10.23 -6.63
CA LEU A 140 -1.24 9.42 -7.71
C LEU A 140 -0.12 10.16 -8.45
N GLU A 141 -0.27 11.45 -8.70
CA GLU A 141 0.79 12.26 -9.32
C GLU A 141 2.02 12.39 -8.41
N LYS A 142 1.79 12.55 -7.09
CA LYS A 142 2.88 12.55 -6.10
C LYS A 142 3.59 11.19 -6.08
N ALA A 143 2.82 10.09 -6.11
CA ALA A 143 3.39 8.75 -6.17
C ALA A 143 4.32 8.56 -7.38
N ALA A 144 3.92 9.06 -8.55
CA ALA A 144 4.76 9.04 -9.74
C ALA A 144 6.04 9.89 -9.58
N LYS A 145 5.95 11.06 -8.95
CA LYS A 145 7.10 11.93 -8.69
C LYS A 145 8.10 11.30 -7.72
N VAL A 146 7.61 10.78 -6.59
CA VAL A 146 8.48 10.14 -5.59
C VAL A 146 9.09 8.83 -6.12
N GLY A 147 8.36 8.05 -6.91
CA GLY A 147 8.89 6.84 -7.55
C GLY A 147 10.06 7.16 -8.48
N ARG A 148 9.94 8.19 -9.31
CA ARG A 148 11.08 8.67 -10.13
C ARG A 148 12.24 9.17 -9.28
N ALA A 149 11.97 9.88 -8.18
CA ALA A 149 13.03 10.33 -7.28
C ALA A 149 13.77 9.15 -6.59
N VAL A 150 13.07 8.04 -6.31
CA VAL A 150 13.72 6.82 -5.82
C VAL A 150 14.65 6.22 -6.88
N TRP A 151 14.19 6.18 -8.15
CA TRP A 151 15.02 5.75 -9.27
C TRP A 151 16.27 6.62 -9.42
N ASP A 152 16.10 7.94 -9.48
CA ASP A 152 17.21 8.88 -9.65
C ASP A 152 18.24 8.77 -8.52
N ALA A 153 17.78 8.69 -7.28
CA ALA A 153 18.63 8.52 -6.12
C ALA A 153 19.48 7.25 -6.21
N GLN A 154 18.88 6.13 -6.65
CA GLN A 154 19.59 4.85 -6.76
C GLN A 154 20.45 4.77 -8.02
N ALA A 155 19.89 5.06 -9.21
CA ALA A 155 20.52 4.80 -10.49
C ALA A 155 21.52 5.89 -10.92
N LEU A 156 21.29 7.15 -10.53
CA LEU A 156 22.10 8.28 -10.94
C LEU A 156 22.98 8.82 -9.81
N GLU A 157 22.42 8.96 -8.61
CA GLU A 157 23.18 9.51 -7.47
C GLU A 157 23.92 8.42 -6.65
N HIS A 158 23.59 7.14 -6.83
CA HIS A 158 24.11 6.01 -6.06
C HIS A 158 23.90 6.16 -4.54
N LYS A 159 22.77 6.75 -4.15
CA LYS A 159 22.39 6.98 -2.75
C LYS A 159 21.02 6.34 -2.46
N PRO A 160 20.89 5.57 -1.37
CA PRO A 160 19.61 5.01 -1.01
C PRO A 160 18.64 6.12 -0.58
N MET A 161 17.36 5.98 -0.94
CA MET A 161 16.29 6.76 -0.36
C MET A 161 15.71 6.02 0.84
N VAL A 162 15.49 6.76 1.91
CA VAL A 162 14.82 6.24 3.11
C VAL A 162 13.42 6.82 3.15
N ILE A 163 12.44 5.96 3.41
CA ILE A 163 11.06 6.34 3.68
C ILE A 163 10.70 6.08 5.14
N VAL A 164 9.65 6.75 5.60
CA VAL A 164 8.98 6.46 6.86
C VAL A 164 7.55 6.09 6.53
N VAL A 165 7.13 4.89 6.96
CA VAL A 165 5.74 4.46 6.81
C VAL A 165 5.08 4.49 8.18
N ARG A 166 3.89 5.08 8.25
CA ARG A 166 3.09 5.18 9.45
C ARG A 166 1.61 4.99 9.17
N ARG A 167 0.83 4.80 10.22
CA ARG A 167 -0.63 4.84 10.13
C ARG A 167 -1.08 6.24 9.69
N GLY A 168 -2.10 6.30 8.84
CA GLY A 168 -2.86 7.52 8.57
C GLY A 168 -3.77 7.86 9.74
N GLU A 169 -4.08 9.14 9.88
CA GLU A 169 -5.08 9.66 10.82
C GLU A 169 -6.49 9.47 10.25
#